data_fa4557c5cf590493ad7b858a193e2b19
#
_entry.id   fa4557c5cf590493ad7b858a193e2b19
#
_cell.length_a   1.000
_cell.length_b   1.000
_cell.length_c   1.000
_cell.angle_alpha   90.00
_cell.angle_beta   90.00
_cell.angle_gamma   90.00
#
_symmetry.space_group_name_H-M   'P 1'
#
loop_
_entity.id
_entity.type
_entity.pdbx_description
1 polymer ?
#
loop_
_entity_poly.entity_id
_entity_poly.type
_entity_poly.pdbx_seq_one_letter_code
_entity_poly.pdbx_strand_id
1 'polypeptide(L)'
;MVSFDLQKHDQMCEFEGAGERGIGPHFQTFDGLKFTYGGNCMYTLVKEKKENPSFSVASRHVPASNLDNALTAFHSSLEVKKNENTITLSEGNDKIQFNGQDIQHILPFETTDHSIIIDWSDNQKTVTVSLEGILLIDYNGKGKTSIQLDKSLKGKVWGLLGNANGNRKDDLTYKLSDGVEKTIELRPGEGFVKEDLQHFFNGWLVTCSSK
;
A
#
# COMPACT_ATOMS: atom_id res chain seq x y z
N MET A 1 24.73 -9.04 -10.02
CA MET A 1 23.88 -9.52 -8.92
C MET A 1 23.99 -8.47 -7.82
N VAL A 2 23.05 -7.52 -7.77
CA VAL A 2 23.01 -6.50 -6.73
C VAL A 2 22.41 -7.16 -5.50
N SER A 3 23.24 -7.43 -4.48
CA SER A 3 22.73 -7.97 -3.22
C SER A 3 21.97 -6.87 -2.50
N PHE A 4 20.67 -7.03 -2.38
CA PHE A 4 19.85 -6.20 -1.51
C PHE A 4 20.31 -6.38 -0.08
N ASP A 5 20.76 -5.30 0.54
CA ASP A 5 21.05 -5.29 1.97
C ASP A 5 19.73 -5.17 2.74
N LEU A 6 19.09 -6.32 2.98
CA LEU A 6 17.85 -6.44 3.76
C LEU A 6 17.97 -5.89 5.20
N GLN A 7 19.20 -5.61 5.67
CA GLN A 7 19.43 -5.07 7.01
C GLN A 7 19.07 -3.57 7.14
N LYS A 8 18.80 -2.87 6.03
CA LYS A 8 18.41 -1.45 6.06
C LYS A 8 16.94 -1.21 6.36
N HIS A 9 16.07 -2.24 6.25
CA HIS A 9 14.62 -2.09 6.40
C HIS A 9 14.16 -2.62 7.76
N ASP A 10 13.71 -1.73 8.64
CA ASP A 10 13.36 -2.07 10.04
C ASP A 10 11.86 -2.19 10.29
N GLN A 11 11.02 -1.69 9.42
CA GLN A 11 9.57 -1.67 9.62
C GLN A 11 8.87 -2.28 8.42
N MET A 12 8.14 -3.36 8.70
CA MET A 12 7.36 -4.09 7.71
C MET A 12 5.89 -3.94 8.02
N CYS A 13 5.10 -3.61 7.00
CA CYS A 13 3.66 -3.75 7.02
C CYS A 13 3.23 -4.86 6.06
N GLU A 14 2.09 -5.45 6.33
CA GLU A 14 1.46 -6.42 5.46
C GLU A 14 0.05 -5.96 5.11
N PHE A 15 -0.31 -6.15 3.86
CA PHE A 15 -1.65 -5.95 3.36
C PHE A 15 -2.08 -7.22 2.63
N GLU A 16 -3.13 -7.84 3.10
CA GLU A 16 -3.74 -8.98 2.43
C GLU A 16 -5.12 -8.60 1.92
N GLY A 17 -5.35 -8.76 0.62
CA GLY A 17 -6.68 -8.74 0.04
C GLY A 17 -7.55 -9.84 0.64
N ALA A 18 -8.87 -9.73 0.49
CA ALA A 18 -9.80 -10.72 1.01
C ALA A 18 -9.42 -12.13 0.55
N GLY A 19 -8.94 -12.95 1.48
CA GLY A 19 -8.74 -14.38 1.25
C GLY A 19 -10.07 -15.09 1.03
N GLU A 20 -10.03 -16.39 0.75
CA GLU A 20 -11.19 -17.27 0.40
C GLU A 20 -12.41 -17.22 1.35
N ARG A 21 -12.38 -16.44 2.43
CA ARG A 21 -13.45 -16.35 3.45
C ARG A 21 -14.28 -15.08 3.42
N GLY A 22 -14.15 -14.21 2.42
CA GLY A 22 -15.13 -13.15 2.14
C GLY A 22 -15.19 -11.98 3.14
N ILE A 23 -14.19 -11.81 4.01
CA ILE A 23 -14.05 -10.65 4.88
C ILE A 23 -12.99 -9.75 4.25
N GLY A 24 -13.28 -8.45 4.11
CA GLY A 24 -12.50 -7.47 3.36
C GLY A 24 -10.99 -7.42 3.63
N PRO A 25 -10.25 -6.54 2.94
CA PRO A 25 -8.80 -6.47 3.08
C PRO A 25 -8.35 -6.29 4.53
N HIS A 26 -7.37 -7.07 4.94
CA HIS A 26 -6.73 -6.99 6.25
C HIS A 26 -5.49 -6.14 6.15
N PHE A 27 -5.37 -5.15 7.01
CA PHE A 27 -4.24 -4.24 7.07
C PHE A 27 -3.46 -4.47 8.35
N GLN A 28 -2.14 -4.41 8.25
CA GLN A 28 -1.24 -4.22 9.38
C GLN A 28 -0.36 -3.02 9.09
N THR A 29 -0.42 -2.01 9.96
CA THR A 29 0.40 -0.80 9.82
C THR A 29 1.87 -1.07 10.12
N PHE A 30 2.74 -0.12 9.80
CA PHE A 30 4.16 -0.20 10.15
C PHE A 30 4.41 -0.36 11.65
N ASP A 31 3.53 0.20 12.49
CA ASP A 31 3.63 0.13 13.96
C ASP A 31 2.82 -1.03 14.56
N GLY A 32 2.32 -1.94 13.70
CA GLY A 32 1.70 -3.21 14.09
C GLY A 32 0.21 -3.11 14.48
N LEU A 33 -0.48 -2.00 14.15
CA LEU A 33 -1.93 -1.92 14.31
C LEU A 33 -2.62 -2.77 13.22
N LYS A 34 -3.60 -3.58 13.62
CA LYS A 34 -4.37 -4.42 12.70
C LYS A 34 -5.80 -3.93 12.59
N PHE A 35 -6.31 -3.82 11.36
CA PHE A 35 -7.69 -3.50 11.09
C PHE A 35 -8.16 -4.12 9.76
N THR A 36 -9.47 -4.14 9.55
CA THR A 36 -10.10 -4.68 8.34
C THR A 36 -11.10 -3.68 7.82
N TYR A 37 -10.98 -3.33 6.55
CA TYR A 37 -11.95 -2.47 5.88
C TYR A 37 -11.90 -2.68 4.36
N GLY A 38 -13.05 -2.89 3.73
CA GLY A 38 -13.20 -3.00 2.29
C GLY A 38 -13.68 -1.67 1.70
N GLY A 39 -12.85 -1.00 0.93
CA GLY A 39 -13.27 0.11 0.08
C GLY A 39 -13.51 -0.37 -1.35
N ASN A 40 -14.03 0.51 -2.21
CA ASN A 40 -14.26 0.23 -3.63
C ASN A 40 -13.57 1.25 -4.56
N CYS A 41 -12.54 1.88 -4.07
CA CYS A 41 -11.80 2.94 -4.76
C CYS A 41 -10.30 2.67 -4.73
N MET A 42 -9.52 3.63 -5.12
CA MET A 42 -8.07 3.63 -5.01
C MET A 42 -7.65 4.48 -3.81
N TYR A 43 -6.82 3.93 -2.95
CA TYR A 43 -6.42 4.56 -1.69
C TYR A 43 -4.90 4.57 -1.55
N THR A 44 -4.37 5.64 -0.95
CA THR A 44 -2.96 5.75 -0.60
C THR A 44 -2.63 4.81 0.55
N LEU A 45 -1.77 3.84 0.32
CA LEU A 45 -1.22 2.96 1.37
C LEU A 45 -0.15 3.68 2.18
N VAL A 46 0.82 4.28 1.48
CA VAL A 46 1.91 5.06 2.07
C VAL A 46 2.41 6.10 1.07
N LYS A 47 2.76 7.28 1.56
CA LYS A 47 3.47 8.32 0.81
C LYS A 47 4.36 9.14 1.73
N GLU A 48 5.30 9.88 1.17
CA GLU A 48 6.11 10.84 1.92
C GLU A 48 5.23 11.93 2.55
N LYS A 49 5.51 12.31 3.80
CA LYS A 49 4.78 13.35 4.54
C LYS A 49 5.24 14.74 4.11
N LYS A 50 4.98 15.07 2.85
CA LYS A 50 5.26 16.38 2.22
C LYS A 50 4.08 16.81 1.36
N GLU A 51 4.01 18.09 1.03
CA GLU A 51 3.03 18.64 0.11
C GLU A 51 3.16 18.01 -1.28
N ASN A 52 4.39 17.95 -1.81
CA ASN A 52 4.74 17.26 -3.05
C ASN A 52 5.59 16.01 -2.71
N PRO A 53 4.96 14.86 -2.49
CA PRO A 53 5.67 13.64 -2.13
C PRO A 53 6.53 13.13 -3.29
N SER A 54 7.78 12.75 -3.01
CA SER A 54 8.67 12.14 -4.00
C SER A 54 8.30 10.70 -4.32
N PHE A 55 7.53 10.05 -3.45
CA PHE A 55 7.00 8.72 -3.68
C PHE A 55 5.62 8.52 -3.07
N SER A 56 4.87 7.60 -3.65
CA SER A 56 3.62 7.09 -3.08
C SER A 56 3.34 5.67 -3.54
N VAL A 57 2.63 4.92 -2.71
CA VAL A 57 2.07 3.60 -3.04
C VAL A 57 0.58 3.66 -2.81
N ALA A 58 -0.19 3.26 -3.79
CA ALA A 58 -1.65 3.23 -3.72
C ALA A 58 -2.19 1.86 -4.18
N SER A 59 -3.28 1.44 -3.56
CA SER A 59 -3.95 0.19 -3.85
C SER A 59 -5.36 0.44 -4.36
N ARG A 60 -5.73 -0.22 -5.46
CA ARG A 60 -7.10 -0.23 -5.97
C ARG A 60 -7.87 -1.40 -5.37
N HIS A 61 -9.02 -1.08 -4.82
CA HIS A 61 -9.96 -2.05 -4.30
C HIS A 61 -11.19 -2.12 -5.18
N VAL A 62 -11.68 -3.32 -5.44
CA VAL A 62 -12.91 -3.58 -6.20
C VAL A 62 -13.87 -4.39 -5.34
N PRO A 63 -15.20 -4.13 -5.40
CA PRO A 63 -16.17 -4.89 -4.64
C PRO A 63 -16.14 -6.37 -5.06
N ALA A 64 -16.30 -7.27 -4.12
CA ALA A 64 -16.61 -8.67 -4.46
C ALA A 64 -17.98 -8.75 -5.12
N SER A 65 -18.05 -9.31 -6.31
CA SER A 65 -19.17 -9.24 -7.25
C SER A 65 -20.50 -9.84 -6.79
N ASN A 66 -20.58 -10.40 -5.58
CA ASN A 66 -21.76 -11.15 -5.12
C ASN A 66 -22.27 -10.80 -3.72
N LEU A 67 -21.75 -9.76 -3.09
CA LEU A 67 -22.18 -9.38 -1.74
C LEU A 67 -22.40 -7.87 -1.68
N ASP A 68 -23.65 -7.46 -1.44
CA ASP A 68 -24.06 -6.07 -1.19
C ASP A 68 -23.41 -5.44 0.06
N ASN A 69 -22.38 -6.07 0.62
CA ASN A 69 -21.65 -5.62 1.77
C ASN A 69 -20.39 -4.87 1.36
N ALA A 70 -20.37 -3.56 1.57
CA ALA A 70 -19.22 -2.67 1.41
C ALA A 70 -17.96 -3.10 2.22
N LEU A 71 -17.99 -4.23 2.91
CA LEU A 71 -16.89 -4.78 3.69
C LEU A 71 -16.08 -5.83 2.91
N THR A 72 -16.57 -6.30 1.76
CA THR A 72 -15.87 -7.27 0.93
C THR A 72 -15.37 -6.61 -0.33
N ALA A 73 -14.08 -6.36 -0.38
CA ALA A 73 -13.40 -5.86 -1.57
C ALA A 73 -12.14 -6.69 -1.82
N PHE A 74 -11.74 -6.76 -3.08
CA PHE A 74 -10.47 -7.35 -3.47
C PHE A 74 -9.47 -6.24 -3.81
N HIS A 75 -8.21 -6.51 -3.58
CA HIS A 75 -7.12 -5.72 -4.11
C HIS A 75 -6.91 -6.12 -5.59
N SER A 76 -7.12 -5.20 -6.51
CA SER A 76 -7.03 -5.48 -7.95
C SER A 76 -5.73 -4.99 -8.60
N SER A 77 -5.09 -3.97 -8.04
CA SER A 77 -3.81 -3.48 -8.53
C SER A 77 -3.10 -2.59 -7.52
N LEU A 78 -1.78 -2.53 -7.67
CA LEU A 78 -0.91 -1.63 -6.92
C LEU A 78 -0.31 -0.60 -7.88
N GLU A 79 -0.34 0.67 -7.50
CA GLU A 79 0.36 1.75 -8.18
C GLU A 79 1.46 2.29 -7.29
N VAL A 80 2.68 2.30 -7.79
CA VAL A 80 3.86 2.82 -7.10
C VAL A 80 4.39 3.99 -7.92
N LYS A 81 4.52 5.15 -7.29
CA LYS A 81 5.10 6.35 -7.90
C LYS A 81 6.41 6.71 -7.24
N LYS A 82 7.40 7.07 -8.04
CA LYS A 82 8.64 7.70 -7.61
C LYS A 82 8.96 8.84 -8.56
N ASN A 83 8.86 10.08 -8.05
CA ASN A 83 8.93 11.29 -8.87
C ASN A 83 7.90 11.21 -10.03
N GLU A 84 8.36 11.28 -11.29
CA GLU A 84 7.51 11.18 -12.49
C GLU A 84 7.27 9.73 -12.95
N ASN A 85 7.98 8.76 -12.37
CA ASN A 85 7.84 7.36 -12.76
C ASN A 85 6.66 6.69 -12.06
N THR A 86 5.93 5.87 -12.82
CA THR A 86 4.78 5.09 -12.34
C THR A 86 4.96 3.62 -12.66
N ILE A 87 4.83 2.77 -11.65
CA ILE A 87 4.83 1.31 -11.77
C ILE A 87 3.42 0.84 -11.45
N THR A 88 2.85 -0.02 -12.29
CA THR A 88 1.54 -0.64 -12.04
C THR A 88 1.69 -2.15 -12.02
N LEU A 89 1.24 -2.77 -10.93
CA LEU A 89 1.17 -4.21 -10.76
C LEU A 89 -0.30 -4.63 -10.72
N SER A 90 -0.72 -5.48 -11.66
CA SER A 90 -2.12 -5.95 -11.76
C SER A 90 -2.32 -7.26 -11.00
N GLU A 91 -3.58 -7.60 -10.72
CA GLU A 91 -3.97 -8.89 -10.18
C GLU A 91 -3.42 -10.03 -11.05
N GLY A 92 -3.02 -11.13 -10.41
CA GLY A 92 -2.42 -12.29 -11.09
C GLY A 92 -0.97 -12.08 -11.52
N ASN A 93 -0.41 -10.88 -11.37
CA ASN A 93 0.84 -10.46 -12.01
C ASN A 93 0.80 -10.60 -13.54
N ASP A 94 -0.40 -10.57 -14.13
CA ASP A 94 -0.59 -10.71 -15.57
C ASP A 94 -0.06 -9.51 -16.34
N LYS A 95 0.13 -8.39 -15.66
CA LYS A 95 0.58 -7.14 -16.26
C LYS A 95 1.42 -6.34 -15.28
N ILE A 96 2.68 -6.16 -15.64
CA ILE A 96 3.65 -5.32 -14.92
C ILE A 96 4.05 -4.19 -15.84
N GLN A 97 3.73 -2.95 -15.48
CA GLN A 97 3.97 -1.80 -16.32
C GLN A 97 4.91 -0.79 -15.64
N PHE A 98 5.78 -0.21 -16.43
CA PHE A 98 6.58 0.97 -16.08
C PHE A 98 6.23 2.11 -17.04
N ASN A 99 5.74 3.22 -16.52
CA ASN A 99 5.26 4.38 -17.30
C ASN A 99 4.27 3.98 -18.41
N GLY A 100 3.36 3.03 -18.09
CA GLY A 100 2.34 2.53 -19.01
C GLY A 100 2.84 1.49 -20.03
N GLN A 101 4.13 1.21 -20.11
CA GLN A 101 4.69 0.17 -20.97
C GLN A 101 4.79 -1.16 -20.23
N ASP A 102 4.36 -2.25 -20.86
CA ASP A 102 4.49 -3.60 -20.34
C ASP A 102 5.96 -4.02 -20.29
N ILE A 103 6.44 -4.36 -19.12
CA ILE A 103 7.81 -4.78 -18.86
C ILE A 103 7.92 -6.21 -18.33
N GLN A 104 6.82 -6.95 -18.22
CA GLN A 104 6.77 -8.28 -17.63
C GLN A 104 7.78 -9.26 -18.23
N HIS A 105 7.99 -9.16 -19.56
CA HIS A 105 8.86 -10.07 -20.30
C HIS A 105 10.34 -9.67 -20.29
N ILE A 106 10.67 -8.50 -19.74
CA ILE A 106 12.04 -7.99 -19.68
C ILE A 106 12.57 -7.87 -18.24
N LEU A 107 11.87 -8.47 -17.27
CA LEU A 107 12.35 -8.51 -15.90
C LEU A 107 13.61 -9.41 -15.79
N PRO A 108 14.61 -9.03 -14.99
CA PRO A 108 14.65 -7.84 -14.13
C PRO A 108 14.75 -6.53 -14.92
N PHE A 109 13.97 -5.53 -14.48
CA PHE A 109 14.01 -4.17 -15.02
C PHE A 109 14.67 -3.23 -14.02
N GLU A 110 15.53 -2.35 -14.50
CA GLU A 110 16.22 -1.36 -13.68
C GLU A 110 16.32 -0.03 -14.42
N THR A 111 16.07 1.07 -13.72
CA THR A 111 16.29 2.41 -14.29
C THR A 111 17.77 2.72 -14.39
N THR A 112 18.15 3.60 -15.32
CA THR A 112 19.56 3.95 -15.57
C THR A 112 20.28 4.60 -14.38
N ASP A 113 19.52 5.23 -13.49
CA ASP A 113 20.02 5.80 -12.23
C ASP A 113 19.99 4.81 -11.06
N HIS A 114 19.67 3.54 -11.32
CA HIS A 114 19.54 2.46 -10.35
C HIS A 114 18.54 2.73 -9.22
N SER A 115 17.72 3.75 -9.34
CA SER A 115 16.81 4.19 -8.28
C SER A 115 15.53 3.37 -8.17
N ILE A 116 15.19 2.61 -9.21
CA ILE A 116 14.04 1.69 -9.27
C ILE A 116 14.52 0.37 -9.85
N ILE A 117 14.23 -0.72 -9.13
CA ILE A 117 14.48 -2.08 -9.60
C ILE A 117 13.18 -2.87 -9.45
N ILE A 118 12.79 -3.60 -10.50
CA ILE A 118 11.62 -4.48 -10.52
C ILE A 118 12.08 -5.86 -10.94
N ASP A 119 11.81 -6.86 -10.12
CA ASP A 119 12.25 -8.23 -10.38
C ASP A 119 11.24 -9.26 -9.90
N TRP A 120 11.38 -10.49 -10.37
CA TRP A 120 10.70 -11.64 -9.81
C TRP A 120 11.44 -12.11 -8.56
N SER A 121 10.70 -12.52 -7.52
CA SER A 121 11.28 -13.29 -6.42
C SER A 121 11.74 -14.68 -6.91
N ASP A 122 12.58 -15.35 -6.14
CA ASP A 122 13.15 -16.66 -6.45
C ASP A 122 12.15 -17.72 -6.92
N ASN A 123 10.89 -17.61 -6.49
CA ASN A 123 9.82 -18.53 -6.88
C ASN A 123 9.00 -18.06 -8.10
N GLN A 124 9.31 -16.92 -8.70
CA GLN A 124 8.60 -16.29 -9.82
C GLN A 124 7.07 -16.11 -9.58
N LYS A 125 6.65 -16.04 -8.31
CA LYS A 125 5.24 -15.85 -7.94
C LYS A 125 5.00 -14.48 -7.31
N THR A 126 6.06 -13.82 -6.91
CA THR A 126 6.02 -12.52 -6.25
C THR A 126 6.86 -11.55 -7.07
N VAL A 127 6.33 -10.38 -7.33
CA VAL A 127 7.08 -9.27 -7.92
C VAL A 127 7.62 -8.42 -6.80
N THR A 128 8.91 -8.15 -6.85
CA THR A 128 9.59 -7.25 -5.92
C THR A 128 9.86 -5.92 -6.62
N VAL A 129 9.43 -4.82 -6.00
CA VAL A 129 9.74 -3.45 -6.44
C VAL A 129 10.59 -2.80 -5.37
N SER A 130 11.78 -2.39 -5.74
CA SER A 130 12.68 -1.64 -4.88
C SER A 130 12.77 -0.20 -5.33
N LEU A 131 12.52 0.72 -4.40
CA LEU A 131 12.85 2.13 -4.53
C LEU A 131 14.06 2.40 -3.63
N GLU A 132 15.24 2.65 -4.22
CA GLU A 132 16.49 2.79 -3.48
C GLU A 132 16.40 3.86 -2.38
N GLY A 133 16.80 3.48 -1.14
CA GLY A 133 16.77 4.35 0.03
C GLY A 133 15.37 4.76 0.49
N ILE A 134 14.31 4.13 -0.03
CA ILE A 134 12.92 4.46 0.27
C ILE A 134 12.17 3.24 0.80
N LEU A 135 11.91 2.25 -0.04
CA LEU A 135 11.13 1.09 0.35
C LEU A 135 11.35 -0.12 -0.57
N LEU A 136 10.97 -1.28 -0.05
CA LEU A 136 10.87 -2.53 -0.79
C LEU A 136 9.42 -3.02 -0.73
N ILE A 137 8.88 -3.42 -1.86
CA ILE A 137 7.52 -3.97 -1.99
C ILE A 137 7.61 -5.39 -2.51
N ASP A 138 6.93 -6.32 -1.85
CA ASP A 138 6.66 -7.65 -2.38
C ASP A 138 5.17 -7.79 -2.66
N TYR A 139 4.80 -8.12 -3.89
CA TYR A 139 3.44 -8.28 -4.37
C TYR A 139 3.24 -9.65 -5.02
N ASN A 140 2.32 -10.46 -4.48
CA ASN A 140 2.11 -11.83 -4.95
C ASN A 140 1.06 -11.98 -6.07
N GLY A 141 0.52 -10.88 -6.60
CA GLY A 141 -0.53 -10.91 -7.63
C GLY A 141 -1.90 -11.42 -7.15
N LYS A 142 -2.03 -11.86 -5.90
CA LYS A 142 -3.26 -12.43 -5.31
C LYS A 142 -3.78 -11.61 -4.13
N GLY A 143 -3.38 -10.35 -4.07
CA GLY A 143 -3.83 -9.41 -3.04
C GLY A 143 -2.96 -9.33 -1.80
N LYS A 144 -1.91 -10.15 -1.65
CA LYS A 144 -0.94 -9.94 -0.56
C LYS A 144 0.16 -8.99 -1.02
N THR A 145 0.34 -7.92 -0.26
CA THR A 145 1.40 -6.94 -0.43
C THR A 145 2.13 -6.77 0.89
N SER A 146 3.45 -6.85 0.87
CA SER A 146 4.33 -6.50 1.97
C SER A 146 5.13 -5.26 1.56
N ILE A 147 5.22 -4.28 2.44
CA ILE A 147 6.01 -3.06 2.23
C ILE A 147 6.99 -2.91 3.38
N GLN A 148 8.26 -2.87 3.07
CA GLN A 148 9.33 -2.58 4.01
C GLN A 148 9.84 -1.18 3.77
N LEU A 149 9.88 -0.36 4.81
CA LEU A 149 10.25 1.05 4.73
C LEU A 149 11.71 1.24 5.18
N ASP A 150 12.46 2.08 4.46
CA ASP A 150 13.80 2.47 4.92
C ASP A 150 13.73 3.19 6.27
N LYS A 151 14.68 2.90 7.16
CA LYS A 151 14.75 3.44 8.53
C LYS A 151 14.79 4.96 8.58
N SER A 152 15.36 5.61 7.57
CA SER A 152 15.46 7.06 7.48
C SER A 152 14.11 7.75 7.33
N LEU A 153 13.06 6.98 6.94
CA LEU A 153 11.71 7.48 6.73
C LEU A 153 10.78 7.31 7.95
N LYS A 154 11.30 6.82 9.06
CA LYS A 154 10.56 6.72 10.32
C LYS A 154 9.92 8.05 10.70
N GLY A 155 8.59 8.06 10.88
CA GLY A 155 7.80 9.27 11.19
C GLY A 155 7.69 10.30 10.04
N LYS A 156 8.23 9.99 8.85
CA LYS A 156 8.22 10.90 7.68
C LYS A 156 7.27 10.44 6.58
N VAL A 157 6.46 9.45 6.85
CA VAL A 157 5.44 8.92 5.94
C VAL A 157 4.07 9.02 6.57
N TRP A 158 3.03 8.83 5.78
CA TRP A 158 1.65 8.68 6.19
C TRP A 158 0.82 7.96 5.12
N GLY A 159 -0.34 7.47 5.49
CA GLY A 159 -1.23 6.70 4.62
C GLY A 159 -2.08 5.72 5.43
N LEU A 160 -2.74 4.79 4.75
CA LEU A 160 -3.50 3.71 5.40
C LEU A 160 -2.62 2.82 6.28
N LEU A 161 -1.31 2.76 6.02
CA LEU A 161 -0.37 1.93 6.77
C LEU A 161 0.31 2.67 7.93
N GLY A 162 -0.18 3.87 8.27
CA GLY A 162 0.31 4.65 9.40
C GLY A 162 1.52 5.50 9.06
N ASN A 163 2.22 5.97 10.10
CA ASN A 163 3.30 6.94 9.99
C ASN A 163 4.69 6.38 10.32
N ALA A 164 4.76 5.11 10.72
CA ALA A 164 6.01 4.42 11.03
C ALA A 164 6.84 5.10 12.15
N ASN A 165 6.22 5.68 13.17
CA ASN A 165 6.94 6.39 14.25
C ASN A 165 7.21 5.53 15.49
N GLY A 166 6.68 4.29 15.54
CA GLY A 166 6.74 3.37 16.66
C GLY A 166 5.55 3.51 17.63
N ASN A 167 4.55 4.33 17.27
CA ASN A 167 3.38 4.56 18.12
C ASN A 167 2.08 4.22 17.38
N ARG A 168 1.61 2.99 17.51
CA ARG A 168 0.39 2.51 16.85
C ARG A 168 -0.90 3.29 17.17
N LYS A 169 -0.89 4.17 18.20
CA LYS A 169 -2.07 4.92 18.62
C LYS A 169 -2.44 6.06 17.65
N ASP A 170 -1.50 6.55 16.87
CA ASP A 170 -1.69 7.62 15.91
C ASP A 170 -1.59 7.15 14.44
N ASP A 171 -1.52 5.84 14.20
CA ASP A 171 -1.47 5.27 12.85
C ASP A 171 -2.71 5.60 12.00
N LEU A 172 -3.88 5.71 12.61
CA LEU A 172 -5.12 6.04 11.91
C LEU A 172 -5.39 7.56 11.90
N THR A 173 -4.36 8.31 11.56
CA THR A 173 -4.45 9.78 11.38
C THR A 173 -4.69 10.12 9.92
N TYR A 174 -5.61 11.05 9.65
CA TYR A 174 -5.94 11.54 8.31
C TYR A 174 -6.25 13.04 8.34
N LYS A 175 -6.22 13.67 7.16
CA LYS A 175 -6.60 15.08 7.02
C LYS A 175 -8.05 15.21 6.57
N LEU A 176 -8.77 16.09 7.24
CA LEU A 176 -10.06 16.57 6.79
C LEU A 176 -9.91 17.56 5.62
N SER A 177 -10.99 17.88 4.95
CA SER A 177 -11.02 18.82 3.82
C SER A 177 -10.55 20.24 4.16
N ASP A 178 -10.66 20.64 5.42
CA ASP A 178 -10.17 21.89 5.96
C ASP A 178 -8.68 21.87 6.37
N GLY A 179 -8.00 20.72 6.17
CA GLY A 179 -6.60 20.52 6.48
C GLY A 179 -6.31 20.09 7.94
N VAL A 180 -7.35 20.01 8.78
CA VAL A 180 -7.22 19.56 10.18
C VAL A 180 -6.88 18.06 10.20
N GLU A 181 -5.88 17.69 10.99
CA GLU A 181 -5.54 16.29 11.24
C GLU A 181 -6.48 15.69 12.30
N LYS A 182 -7.04 14.52 12.02
CA LYS A 182 -7.88 13.74 12.93
C LYS A 182 -7.31 12.34 13.08
N THR A 183 -7.28 11.84 14.31
CA THR A 183 -6.86 10.47 14.64
C THR A 183 -8.05 9.69 15.17
N ILE A 184 -8.23 8.45 14.68
CA ILE A 184 -9.21 7.53 15.26
C ILE A 184 -8.60 6.92 16.51
N GLU A 185 -9.26 7.14 17.65
CA GLU A 185 -8.84 6.56 18.91
C GLU A 185 -9.30 5.10 19.03
N LEU A 186 -8.36 4.23 19.41
CA LEU A 186 -8.65 2.85 19.76
C LEU A 186 -9.31 2.81 21.14
N ARG A 187 -10.55 2.37 21.21
CA ARG A 187 -11.22 2.11 22.49
C ARG A 187 -10.82 0.73 23.00
N PRO A 188 -10.33 0.60 24.23
CA PRO A 188 -9.97 -0.69 24.81
C PRO A 188 -11.18 -1.64 24.80
N GLY A 189 -11.03 -2.83 24.17
CA GLY A 189 -12.07 -3.86 24.11
C GLY A 189 -13.17 -3.66 23.08
N GLU A 190 -13.20 -2.52 22.39
CA GLU A 190 -14.09 -2.27 21.26
C GLU A 190 -13.30 -2.35 19.95
N GLY A 191 -13.90 -2.94 18.91
CA GLY A 191 -13.37 -2.86 17.55
C GLY A 191 -13.51 -1.45 16.99
N PHE A 192 -12.96 -1.24 15.78
CA PHE A 192 -13.17 0.03 15.07
C PHE A 192 -14.63 0.22 14.67
N VAL A 193 -15.13 1.43 14.85
CA VAL A 193 -16.45 1.83 14.34
C VAL A 193 -16.34 1.95 12.82
N LYS A 194 -17.26 1.35 12.09
CA LYS A 194 -17.25 1.31 10.62
C LYS A 194 -17.23 2.71 10.00
N GLU A 195 -17.98 3.63 10.55
CA GLU A 195 -18.09 5.02 10.11
C GLU A 195 -16.74 5.76 10.26
N ASP A 196 -16.02 5.52 11.35
CA ASP A 196 -14.71 6.12 11.58
C ASP A 196 -13.69 5.60 10.57
N LEU A 197 -13.67 4.28 10.29
CA LEU A 197 -12.83 3.72 9.25
C LEU A 197 -13.19 4.26 7.85
N GLN A 198 -14.47 4.46 7.56
CA GLN A 198 -14.89 5.06 6.29
C GLN A 198 -14.35 6.48 6.14
N HIS A 199 -14.42 7.31 7.17
CA HIS A 199 -13.83 8.65 7.16
C HIS A 199 -12.32 8.61 6.98
N PHE A 200 -11.64 7.69 7.67
CA PHE A 200 -10.20 7.49 7.52
C PHE A 200 -9.83 7.12 6.08
N PHE A 201 -10.50 6.15 5.48
CA PHE A 201 -10.27 5.76 4.08
C PHE A 201 -10.56 6.91 3.11
N ASN A 202 -11.63 7.67 3.34
CA ASN A 202 -11.93 8.84 2.52
C ASN A 202 -10.83 9.91 2.59
N GLY A 203 -10.15 10.05 3.73
CA GLY A 203 -9.00 10.93 3.86
C GLY A 203 -7.77 10.50 3.03
N TRP A 204 -7.72 9.23 2.63
CA TRP A 204 -6.66 8.66 1.80
C TRP A 204 -7.10 8.30 0.38
N LEU A 205 -8.27 8.77 -0.02
CA LEU A 205 -8.82 8.52 -1.35
C LEU A 205 -7.95 9.16 -2.43
N VAL A 206 -7.57 8.37 -3.44
CA VAL A 206 -6.90 8.84 -4.66
C VAL A 206 -7.92 9.06 -5.76
N THR A 207 -8.70 8.04 -6.10
CA THR A 207 -9.74 8.11 -7.13
C THR A 207 -10.75 6.97 -6.96
N CYS A 208 -11.99 7.23 -7.33
CA CYS A 208 -13.02 6.21 -7.51
C CYS A 208 -13.35 6.07 -9.00
N SER A 209 -13.51 4.83 -9.47
CA SER A 209 -14.12 4.62 -10.77
C SER A 209 -15.59 5.00 -10.67
N SER A 210 -16.06 5.91 -11.51
CA SER A 210 -17.49 6.10 -11.74
C SER A 210 -18.06 4.76 -12.19
N LYS A 211 -19.13 4.32 -11.56
CA LYS A 211 -19.92 3.17 -12.02
C LYS A 211 -20.50 3.44 -13.39
#